data_a4d37da581f88de0a0b265b57d703458
#
_entry.id   a4d37da581f88de0a0b265b57d703458
#
_cell.length_a   1.000
_cell.length_b   1.000
_cell.length_c   1.000
_cell.angle_alpha   90.00
_cell.angle_beta   90.00
_cell.angle_gamma   90.00
#
_symmetry.space_group_name_H-M   'P 1'
#
loop_
_entity.id
_entity.type
_entity.pdbx_description
1 polymer ?
#
loop_
_entity_poly.entity_id
_entity_poly.type
_entity_poly.pdbx_seq_one_letter_code
_entity_poly.pdbx_strand_id
1 'polypeptide(L)'
;MLEISGCIVTIDDMGTQTEIAKKICEKNADYILSLKSNQPALYNDVKLFMDEYCKDIDAKNDEIYSYTLDNSHGRLEKRECYVCNDIGWLHNREKWADLSGIGMIIAKVEEKDSVLGQKHYFIYSCKNLSAKEIMKAKRAHWGIENSLRWVLDMSFREDESRARKDHSAANFNALRHLVYNILKFDTSFEGSFPDKQSKCMLDTAYLDMGLFSAFS
;
A
#
# COMPACT_ATOMS: atom_id res chain seq x y z
N MET A 1 -12.07 16.81 -7.31
CA MET A 1 -12.11 15.36 -7.62
C MET A 1 -10.68 14.94 -7.94
N LEU A 2 -10.18 13.83 -7.41
CA LEU A 2 -8.79 13.41 -7.63
C LEU A 2 -8.61 12.96 -9.09
N GLU A 3 -7.59 13.52 -9.78
CA GLU A 3 -7.17 13.05 -11.10
C GLU A 3 -6.25 11.83 -10.90
N ILE A 4 -6.62 10.70 -11.50
CA ILE A 4 -5.91 9.42 -11.36
C ILE A 4 -5.58 8.77 -12.70
N SER A 5 -5.82 9.46 -13.83
CA SER A 5 -5.53 8.92 -15.17
C SER A 5 -4.06 8.50 -15.28
N GLY A 6 -3.82 7.30 -15.80
CA GLY A 6 -2.50 6.71 -15.92
C GLY A 6 -1.86 6.25 -14.60
N CYS A 7 -2.58 6.33 -13.48
CA CYS A 7 -2.10 5.84 -12.18
C CYS A 7 -2.47 4.38 -11.94
N ILE A 8 -1.72 3.73 -11.04
CA ILE A 8 -2.09 2.43 -10.46
C ILE A 8 -2.65 2.70 -9.07
N VAL A 9 -3.91 2.35 -8.87
CA VAL A 9 -4.61 2.51 -7.59
C VAL A 9 -4.51 1.19 -6.82
N THR A 10 -3.86 1.22 -5.67
CA THR A 10 -3.77 0.06 -4.78
C THR A 10 -4.77 0.21 -3.63
N ILE A 11 -5.56 -0.82 -3.38
CA ILE A 11 -6.59 -0.80 -2.34
C ILE A 11 -6.52 -2.09 -1.51
N ASP A 12 -6.79 -1.95 -0.23
CA ASP A 12 -6.89 -3.07 0.70
C ASP A 12 -8.21 -3.84 0.52
N ASP A 13 -8.34 -4.97 1.18
CA ASP A 13 -9.46 -5.91 1.03
C ASP A 13 -10.83 -5.27 1.24
N MET A 14 -11.00 -4.37 2.21
CA MET A 14 -12.29 -3.68 2.45
C MET A 14 -12.81 -2.92 1.22
N GLY A 15 -11.91 -2.36 0.42
CA GLY A 15 -12.24 -1.63 -0.80
C GLY A 15 -12.23 -2.50 -2.07
N THR A 16 -12.02 -3.82 -1.96
CA THR A 16 -12.06 -4.73 -3.11
C THR A 16 -13.51 -5.03 -3.48
N GLN A 17 -14.07 -4.16 -4.34
CA GLN A 17 -15.45 -4.19 -4.81
C GLN A 17 -15.51 -3.91 -6.30
N THR A 18 -16.42 -4.56 -7.01
CA THR A 18 -16.57 -4.45 -8.47
C THR A 18 -16.87 -3.02 -8.93
N GLU A 19 -17.70 -2.29 -8.16
CA GLU A 19 -18.03 -0.90 -8.45
C GLU A 19 -16.82 0.04 -8.30
N ILE A 20 -15.92 -0.25 -7.37
CA ILE A 20 -14.69 0.51 -7.19
C ILE A 20 -13.73 0.24 -8.35
N ALA A 21 -13.53 -1.03 -8.73
CA ALA A 21 -12.74 -1.42 -9.89
C ALA A 21 -13.23 -0.72 -11.16
N LYS A 22 -14.55 -0.73 -11.39
CA LYS A 22 -15.18 -0.04 -12.53
C LYS A 22 -14.90 1.46 -12.53
N LYS A 23 -15.07 2.14 -11.39
CA LYS A 23 -14.80 3.59 -11.27
C LYS A 23 -13.34 3.96 -11.50
N ILE A 24 -12.40 3.08 -11.17
CA ILE A 24 -10.98 3.28 -11.43
C ILE A 24 -10.73 3.20 -12.94
N CYS A 25 -11.22 2.14 -13.61
CA CYS A 25 -11.06 1.98 -15.05
C CYS A 25 -11.75 3.08 -15.86
N GLU A 26 -12.95 3.54 -15.45
CA GLU A 26 -13.66 4.66 -16.05
C GLU A 26 -12.86 5.99 -16.03
N LYS A 27 -11.87 6.09 -15.11
CA LYS A 27 -10.95 7.22 -15.01
C LYS A 27 -9.60 6.99 -15.71
N ASN A 28 -9.52 5.98 -16.58
CA ASN A 28 -8.28 5.58 -17.27
C ASN A 28 -7.11 5.30 -16.31
N ALA A 29 -7.41 4.68 -15.17
CA ALA A 29 -6.44 4.20 -14.20
C ALA A 29 -6.50 2.68 -14.07
N ASP A 30 -5.41 2.08 -13.63
CA ASP A 30 -5.32 0.67 -13.30
C ASP A 30 -5.50 0.42 -11.80
N TYR A 31 -5.81 -0.82 -11.44
CA TYR A 31 -5.93 -1.21 -10.05
C TYR A 31 -5.11 -2.44 -9.68
N ILE A 32 -4.74 -2.53 -8.39
CA ILE A 32 -4.27 -3.74 -7.72
C ILE A 32 -5.05 -3.85 -6.40
N LEU A 33 -5.98 -4.80 -6.32
CA LEU A 33 -6.89 -4.97 -5.20
C LEU A 33 -6.54 -6.22 -4.39
N SER A 34 -6.38 -6.07 -3.08
CA SER A 34 -6.11 -7.18 -2.18
C SER A 34 -7.35 -8.06 -1.99
N LEU A 35 -7.15 -9.38 -1.94
CA LEU A 35 -8.22 -10.35 -1.71
C LEU A 35 -8.12 -10.94 -0.30
N LYS A 36 -9.26 -10.97 0.37
CA LYS A 36 -9.49 -11.69 1.64
C LYS A 36 -10.92 -12.22 1.70
N SER A 37 -11.41 -12.47 2.90
CA SER A 37 -12.74 -13.06 3.16
C SER A 37 -13.94 -12.21 2.71
N ASN A 38 -13.77 -10.95 2.37
CA ASN A 38 -14.82 -10.08 1.83
C ASN A 38 -15.29 -10.48 0.42
N GLN A 39 -14.45 -11.20 -0.34
CA GLN A 39 -14.74 -11.80 -1.64
C GLN A 39 -14.44 -13.31 -1.58
N PRO A 40 -15.23 -14.12 -0.82
CA PRO A 40 -14.81 -15.46 -0.42
C PRO A 40 -14.66 -16.43 -1.61
N ALA A 41 -15.52 -16.37 -2.60
CA ALA A 41 -15.44 -17.25 -3.78
C ALA A 41 -14.18 -16.92 -4.59
N LEU A 42 -13.98 -15.66 -4.96
CA LEU A 42 -12.82 -15.19 -5.71
C LEU A 42 -11.50 -15.45 -4.94
N TYR A 43 -11.50 -15.17 -3.64
CA TYR A 43 -10.35 -15.43 -2.79
C TYR A 43 -9.95 -16.92 -2.78
N ASN A 44 -10.92 -17.82 -2.62
CA ASN A 44 -10.65 -19.26 -2.59
C ASN A 44 -10.16 -19.78 -3.94
N ASP A 45 -10.74 -19.34 -5.05
CA ASP A 45 -10.32 -19.72 -6.40
C ASP A 45 -8.87 -19.26 -6.66
N VAL A 46 -8.58 -17.98 -6.39
CA VAL A 46 -7.22 -17.41 -6.57
C VAL A 46 -6.23 -18.10 -5.63
N LYS A 47 -6.59 -18.33 -4.38
CA LYS A 47 -5.73 -19.00 -3.40
C LYS A 47 -5.36 -20.40 -3.85
N LEU A 48 -6.34 -21.23 -4.20
CA LEU A 48 -6.10 -22.61 -4.63
C LEU A 48 -5.19 -22.66 -5.86
N PHE A 49 -5.47 -21.81 -6.84
CA PHE A 49 -4.65 -21.74 -8.04
C PHE A 49 -3.22 -21.28 -7.76
N MET A 50 -3.05 -20.15 -7.07
CA MET A 50 -1.72 -19.56 -6.85
C MET A 50 -0.85 -20.40 -5.91
N ASP A 51 -1.45 -21.15 -4.96
CA ASP A 51 -0.73 -22.05 -4.07
C ASP A 51 -0.11 -23.26 -4.80
N GLU A 52 -0.69 -23.69 -5.91
CA GLU A 52 -0.11 -24.71 -6.81
C GLU A 52 0.83 -24.05 -7.83
N TYR A 53 0.37 -22.98 -8.48
CA TYR A 53 1.11 -22.29 -9.53
C TYR A 53 2.52 -21.88 -9.12
N CYS A 54 2.71 -21.39 -7.88
CA CYS A 54 4.03 -20.97 -7.39
C CYS A 54 5.06 -22.11 -7.23
N LYS A 55 4.63 -23.38 -7.25
CA LYS A 55 5.54 -24.54 -7.11
C LYS A 55 6.29 -24.86 -8.40
N ASP A 56 5.67 -24.55 -9.55
CA ASP A 56 6.17 -24.93 -10.87
C ASP A 56 6.78 -23.76 -11.65
N ILE A 57 6.86 -22.56 -11.05
CA ILE A 57 7.35 -21.36 -11.73
C ILE A 57 8.89 -21.40 -11.88
N ASP A 58 9.35 -21.13 -13.10
CA ASP A 58 10.76 -20.81 -13.36
C ASP A 58 11.11 -19.42 -12.77
N ALA A 59 11.90 -19.43 -11.71
CA ALA A 59 12.36 -18.23 -11.01
C ALA A 59 13.22 -17.26 -11.89
N LYS A 60 13.50 -17.62 -13.12
CA LYS A 60 14.25 -16.78 -14.08
C LYS A 60 13.35 -15.89 -14.93
N ASN A 61 12.03 -16.07 -14.86
CA ASN A 61 11.11 -15.25 -15.65
C ASN A 61 10.61 -14.05 -14.83
N ASP A 62 11.27 -12.90 -15.02
CA ASP A 62 10.96 -11.64 -14.32
C ASP A 62 9.57 -11.08 -14.62
N GLU A 63 8.90 -11.53 -15.68
CA GLU A 63 7.52 -11.12 -15.99
C GLU A 63 6.52 -11.71 -15.00
N ILE A 64 6.74 -12.96 -14.57
CA ILE A 64 5.80 -13.72 -13.72
C ILE A 64 6.28 -13.92 -12.28
N TYR A 65 7.58 -13.70 -12.03
CA TYR A 65 8.19 -13.86 -10.71
C TYR A 65 9.17 -12.73 -10.40
N SER A 66 9.16 -12.29 -9.14
CA SER A 66 10.17 -11.36 -8.62
C SER A 66 10.36 -11.57 -7.13
N TYR A 67 11.55 -11.26 -6.62
CA TYR A 67 11.80 -11.30 -5.18
C TYR A 67 12.59 -10.10 -4.69
N THR A 68 12.48 -9.79 -3.41
CA THR A 68 13.32 -8.81 -2.70
C THR A 68 13.82 -9.41 -1.41
N LEU A 69 15.04 -9.00 -1.02
CA LEU A 69 15.65 -9.32 0.27
C LEU A 69 15.94 -7.98 0.95
N ASP A 70 15.33 -7.75 2.09
CA ASP A 70 15.60 -6.61 2.95
C ASP A 70 16.23 -7.08 4.25
N ASN A 71 17.37 -6.49 4.61
CA ASN A 71 18.03 -6.74 5.88
C ASN A 71 18.03 -5.45 6.69
N SER A 72 17.11 -5.31 7.62
CA SER A 72 17.00 -4.15 8.49
C SER A 72 16.83 -4.56 9.94
N HIS A 73 17.54 -3.91 10.85
CA HIS A 73 17.44 -4.13 12.29
C HIS A 73 17.63 -5.59 12.75
N GLY A 74 18.48 -6.36 12.04
CA GLY A 74 18.76 -7.77 12.37
C GLY A 74 17.64 -8.75 11.96
N ARG A 75 16.68 -8.32 11.14
CA ARG A 75 15.64 -9.13 10.52
C ARG A 75 15.92 -9.28 9.03
N LEU A 76 15.93 -10.53 8.56
CA LEU A 76 15.96 -10.81 7.14
C LEU A 76 14.52 -10.99 6.65
N GLU A 77 14.08 -10.10 5.80
CA GLU A 77 12.76 -10.18 5.19
C GLU A 77 12.89 -10.52 3.71
N LYS A 78 12.35 -11.68 3.32
CA LYS A 78 12.24 -12.11 1.92
C LYS A 78 10.79 -11.95 1.48
N ARG A 79 10.59 -11.25 0.36
CA ARG A 79 9.30 -11.16 -0.32
C ARG A 79 9.43 -11.76 -1.72
N GLU A 80 8.48 -12.60 -2.06
CA GLU A 80 8.37 -13.25 -3.36
C GLU A 80 7.02 -12.88 -3.97
N CYS A 81 7.01 -12.39 -5.20
CA CYS A 81 5.80 -12.01 -5.94
C CYS A 81 5.63 -12.93 -7.13
N TYR A 82 4.44 -13.49 -7.27
CA TYR A 82 4.01 -14.36 -8.37
C TYR A 82 2.79 -13.72 -9.02
N VAL A 83 2.76 -13.70 -10.36
CA VAL A 83 1.63 -13.18 -11.13
C VAL A 83 1.27 -14.15 -12.26
N CYS A 84 -0.02 -14.18 -12.60
CA CYS A 84 -0.55 -14.98 -13.68
C CYS A 84 -1.60 -14.19 -14.46
N ASN A 85 -1.42 -14.11 -15.79
CA ASN A 85 -2.35 -13.44 -16.71
C ASN A 85 -3.31 -14.44 -17.37
N ASP A 86 -3.06 -15.75 -17.27
CA ASP A 86 -3.99 -16.76 -17.73
C ASP A 86 -5.12 -16.97 -16.71
N ILE A 87 -6.16 -16.16 -16.84
CA ILE A 87 -7.32 -16.13 -15.96
C ILE A 87 -8.60 -16.59 -16.66
N GLY A 88 -8.48 -17.30 -17.81
CA GLY A 88 -9.62 -17.79 -18.57
C GLY A 88 -10.58 -18.70 -17.78
N TRP A 89 -10.03 -19.41 -16.82
CA TRP A 89 -10.73 -20.34 -15.93
C TRP A 89 -11.45 -19.66 -14.76
N LEU A 90 -11.13 -18.39 -14.42
CA LEU A 90 -11.64 -17.72 -13.23
C LEU A 90 -13.14 -17.40 -13.37
N HIS A 91 -13.95 -17.90 -12.43
CA HIS A 91 -15.37 -17.67 -12.40
C HIS A 91 -15.73 -16.20 -12.13
N ASN A 92 -16.74 -15.69 -12.83
CA ASN A 92 -17.24 -14.32 -12.68
C ASN A 92 -16.17 -13.23 -12.92
N ARG A 93 -15.13 -13.52 -13.68
CA ARG A 93 -14.09 -12.53 -14.05
C ARG A 93 -14.69 -11.32 -14.77
N GLU A 94 -15.76 -11.50 -15.51
CA GLU A 94 -16.49 -10.46 -16.27
C GLU A 94 -17.13 -9.38 -15.36
N LYS A 95 -17.29 -9.67 -14.07
CA LYS A 95 -17.78 -8.68 -13.08
C LYS A 95 -16.72 -7.65 -12.72
N TRP A 96 -15.46 -7.95 -12.98
CA TRP A 96 -14.31 -7.08 -12.65
C TRP A 96 -13.84 -6.35 -13.91
N ALA A 97 -14.05 -5.04 -13.94
CA ALA A 97 -13.67 -4.21 -15.09
C ALA A 97 -12.19 -4.39 -15.40
N ASP A 98 -11.86 -4.64 -16.67
CA ASP A 98 -10.51 -4.79 -17.20
C ASP A 98 -9.58 -5.77 -16.44
N LEU A 99 -10.14 -6.73 -15.70
CA LEU A 99 -9.35 -7.72 -14.98
C LEU A 99 -8.38 -8.44 -15.93
N SER A 100 -7.08 -8.28 -15.66
CA SER A 100 -6.00 -8.78 -16.53
C SER A 100 -5.20 -9.90 -15.88
N GLY A 101 -5.23 -10.02 -14.56
CA GLY A 101 -4.48 -11.07 -13.90
C GLY A 101 -4.72 -11.17 -12.40
N ILE A 102 -4.13 -12.19 -11.83
CA ILE A 102 -4.14 -12.52 -10.41
C ILE A 102 -2.71 -12.67 -9.91
N GLY A 103 -2.50 -12.53 -8.62
CA GLY A 103 -1.18 -12.72 -8.06
C GLY A 103 -1.17 -13.02 -6.58
N MET A 104 0.03 -13.37 -6.11
CA MET A 104 0.33 -13.68 -4.72
C MET A 104 1.68 -13.08 -4.32
N ILE A 105 1.74 -12.46 -3.13
CA ILE A 105 3.00 -12.11 -2.49
C ILE A 105 3.16 -13.00 -1.25
N ILE A 106 4.33 -13.63 -1.13
CA ILE A 106 4.75 -14.36 0.05
C ILE A 106 5.78 -13.49 0.77
N ALA A 107 5.47 -13.03 1.98
CA ALA A 107 6.41 -12.35 2.85
C ALA A 107 6.90 -13.34 3.91
N LYS A 108 8.21 -13.57 3.98
CA LYS A 108 8.87 -14.41 4.99
C LYS A 108 9.78 -13.53 5.80
N VAL A 109 9.62 -13.57 7.12
CA VAL A 109 10.50 -12.90 8.08
C VAL A 109 11.24 -13.97 8.85
N GLU A 110 12.56 -13.93 8.76
CA GLU A 110 13.43 -14.78 9.56
C GLU A 110 13.88 -13.99 10.80
N GLU A 111 13.40 -14.40 11.96
CA GLU A 111 13.91 -14.00 13.27
C GLU A 111 14.61 -15.20 13.90
N LYS A 112 15.60 -14.97 14.78
CA LYS A 112 16.58 -15.89 15.36
C LYS A 112 16.13 -17.36 15.55
N ASP A 113 14.83 -17.63 15.76
CA ASP A 113 14.31 -18.98 16.02
C ASP A 113 12.96 -19.30 15.32
N SER A 114 12.50 -18.42 14.41
CA SER A 114 11.22 -18.63 13.72
C SER A 114 11.22 -18.05 12.31
N VAL A 115 10.57 -18.76 11.39
CA VAL A 115 10.24 -18.25 10.05
C VAL A 115 8.73 -18.06 9.98
N LEU A 116 8.29 -16.82 9.97
CA LEU A 116 6.89 -16.47 9.79
C LEU A 116 6.65 -16.13 8.32
N GLY A 117 5.74 -16.85 7.67
CA GLY A 117 5.35 -16.62 6.29
C GLY A 117 3.90 -16.15 6.20
N GLN A 118 3.65 -15.04 5.52
CA GLN A 118 2.30 -14.57 5.20
C GLN A 118 2.11 -14.56 3.70
N LYS A 119 0.92 -15.00 3.24
CA LYS A 119 0.52 -14.96 1.84
C LYS A 119 -0.56 -13.92 1.63
N HIS A 120 -0.36 -13.03 0.65
CA HIS A 120 -1.30 -11.98 0.27
C HIS A 120 -1.70 -12.19 -1.18
N TYR A 121 -2.98 -12.46 -1.43
CA TYR A 121 -3.53 -12.65 -2.76
C TYR A 121 -4.15 -11.35 -3.26
N PHE A 122 -4.13 -11.14 -4.58
CA PHE A 122 -4.64 -9.92 -5.21
C PHE A 122 -5.08 -10.16 -6.65
N ILE A 123 -5.87 -9.25 -7.17
CA ILE A 123 -6.26 -9.14 -8.57
C ILE A 123 -5.78 -7.81 -9.12
N TYR A 124 -5.58 -7.71 -10.44
CA TYR A 124 -5.11 -6.47 -11.07
C TYR A 124 -5.61 -6.31 -12.51
N SER A 125 -5.69 -5.03 -12.97
CA SER A 125 -6.07 -4.67 -14.34
C SER A 125 -4.87 -4.33 -15.24
N CYS A 126 -3.70 -4.14 -14.68
CA CYS A 126 -2.48 -3.72 -15.37
C CYS A 126 -1.99 -4.79 -16.37
N LYS A 127 -2.20 -4.58 -17.68
CA LYS A 127 -1.92 -5.60 -18.71
C LYS A 127 -0.44 -5.89 -18.96
N ASN A 128 0.43 -4.90 -18.73
CA ASN A 128 1.83 -4.95 -19.17
C ASN A 128 2.84 -4.78 -18.03
N LEU A 129 2.43 -5.02 -16.78
CA LEU A 129 3.34 -4.93 -15.64
C LEU A 129 3.98 -6.27 -15.31
N SER A 130 5.28 -6.25 -15.12
CA SER A 130 6.05 -7.37 -14.58
C SER A 130 5.73 -7.62 -13.09
N ALA A 131 6.03 -8.82 -12.60
CA ALA A 131 5.92 -9.16 -11.18
C ALA A 131 6.69 -8.17 -10.28
N LYS A 132 7.83 -7.65 -10.77
CA LYS A 132 8.65 -6.66 -10.06
C LYS A 132 7.93 -5.32 -9.89
N GLU A 133 7.27 -4.82 -10.93
CA GLU A 133 6.54 -3.56 -10.89
C GLU A 133 5.29 -3.66 -10.01
N ILE A 134 4.55 -4.77 -10.11
CA ILE A 134 3.41 -5.07 -9.26
C ILE A 134 3.84 -5.15 -7.79
N MET A 135 4.95 -5.83 -7.49
CA MET A 135 5.49 -5.88 -6.13
C MET A 135 5.89 -4.49 -5.62
N LYS A 136 6.49 -3.65 -6.46
CA LYS A 136 6.83 -2.26 -6.11
C LYS A 136 5.57 -1.46 -5.76
N ALA A 137 4.51 -1.56 -6.56
CA ALA A 137 3.24 -0.88 -6.29
C ALA A 137 2.59 -1.36 -4.97
N LYS A 138 2.58 -2.67 -4.71
CA LYS A 138 2.08 -3.23 -3.44
C LYS A 138 2.92 -2.78 -2.24
N ARG A 139 4.25 -2.70 -2.38
CA ARG A 139 5.13 -2.17 -1.32
C ARG A 139 4.88 -0.70 -1.03
N ALA A 140 4.61 0.11 -2.06
CA ALA A 140 4.27 1.51 -1.89
C ALA A 140 2.97 1.68 -1.07
N HIS A 141 1.98 0.80 -1.27
CA HIS A 141 0.77 0.77 -0.45
C HIS A 141 1.06 0.52 1.03
N TRP A 142 1.83 -0.52 1.35
CA TRP A 142 2.25 -0.81 2.73
C TRP A 142 3.14 0.29 3.32
N GLY A 143 3.91 0.98 2.49
CA GLY A 143 4.70 2.14 2.90
C GLY A 143 3.84 3.28 3.46
N ILE A 144 2.64 3.49 2.91
CA ILE A 144 1.69 4.48 3.43
C ILE A 144 1.19 4.07 4.83
N GLU A 145 0.85 2.80 5.03
CA GLU A 145 0.41 2.30 6.33
C GLU A 145 1.51 2.43 7.38
N ASN A 146 2.73 2.00 7.06
CA ASN A 146 3.85 1.99 8.00
C ASN A 146 4.49 3.35 8.23
N SER A 147 4.35 4.32 7.33
CA SER A 147 4.95 5.64 7.49
C SER A 147 3.93 6.71 7.89
N LEU A 148 2.88 6.89 7.09
CA LEU A 148 1.91 7.95 7.34
C LEU A 148 0.99 7.62 8.51
N ARG A 149 0.31 6.46 8.47
CA ARG A 149 -0.61 6.06 9.54
C ARG A 149 0.11 5.95 10.87
N TRP A 150 1.26 5.27 10.91
CA TRP A 150 2.04 5.16 12.14
C TRP A 150 2.37 6.53 12.76
N VAL A 151 2.76 7.52 11.94
CA VAL A 151 3.05 8.87 12.44
C VAL A 151 1.78 9.57 12.91
N LEU A 152 0.67 9.43 12.17
CA LEU A 152 -0.61 10.03 12.57
C LEU A 152 -1.10 9.45 13.91
N ASP A 153 -0.98 8.13 14.12
CA ASP A 153 -1.43 7.47 15.34
C ASP A 153 -0.46 7.72 16.51
N MET A 154 0.84 7.53 16.30
CA MET A 154 1.82 7.61 17.38
C MET A 154 2.23 9.05 17.72
N SER A 155 2.44 9.91 16.70
CA SER A 155 2.93 11.27 16.92
C SER A 155 1.80 12.29 17.05
N PHE A 156 0.71 12.13 16.31
CA PHE A 156 -0.44 13.03 16.36
C PHE A 156 -1.62 12.50 17.18
N ARG A 157 -1.56 11.26 17.67
CA ARG A 157 -2.60 10.58 18.46
C ARG A 157 -3.98 10.69 17.80
N GLU A 158 -4.04 10.40 16.50
CA GLU A 158 -5.27 10.57 15.71
C GLU A 158 -6.38 9.68 16.25
N ASP A 159 -6.09 8.42 16.55
CA ASP A 159 -7.06 7.46 17.09
C ASP A 159 -7.62 7.85 18.47
N GLU A 160 -6.86 8.59 19.27
CA GLU A 160 -7.30 9.11 20.57
C GLU A 160 -8.19 10.36 20.44
N SER A 161 -8.32 10.92 19.23
CA SER A 161 -9.08 12.16 19.01
C SER A 161 -10.56 11.97 19.31
N ARG A 162 -11.10 12.77 20.19
CA ARG A 162 -12.52 12.79 20.58
C ARG A 162 -13.34 13.85 19.87
N ALA A 163 -12.77 14.54 18.89
CA ALA A 163 -13.47 15.54 18.10
C ALA A 163 -14.57 14.87 17.26
N ARG A 164 -15.84 15.12 17.58
CA ARG A 164 -17.00 14.50 16.95
C ARG A 164 -18.03 15.52 16.44
N LYS A 165 -17.90 16.80 16.85
CA LYS A 165 -18.89 17.82 16.53
C LYS A 165 -18.67 18.36 15.12
N ASP A 166 -19.73 18.38 14.32
CA ASP A 166 -19.77 18.94 12.97
C ASP A 166 -18.63 18.40 12.09
N HIS A 167 -17.86 19.29 11.48
CA HIS A 167 -16.72 18.96 10.62
C HIS A 167 -15.38 18.88 11.38
N SER A 168 -15.39 18.92 12.72
CA SER A 168 -14.15 19.01 13.50
C SER A 168 -13.19 17.83 13.25
N ALA A 169 -13.71 16.60 13.16
CA ALA A 169 -12.87 15.42 12.86
C ALA A 169 -12.16 15.55 11.51
N ALA A 170 -12.90 15.95 10.46
CA ALA A 170 -12.34 16.12 9.12
C ALA A 170 -11.32 17.28 9.07
N ASN A 171 -11.61 18.39 9.77
CA ASN A 171 -10.71 19.54 9.82
C ASN A 171 -9.40 19.21 10.57
N PHE A 172 -9.48 18.52 11.70
CA PHE A 172 -8.28 18.08 12.41
C PHE A 172 -7.47 17.07 11.61
N ASN A 173 -8.12 16.16 10.89
CA ASN A 173 -7.42 15.25 9.99
C ASN A 173 -6.66 16.03 8.90
N ALA A 174 -7.31 16.96 8.22
CA ALA A 174 -6.68 17.81 7.20
C ALA A 174 -5.48 18.59 7.76
N LEU A 175 -5.61 19.16 8.97
CA LEU A 175 -4.51 19.85 9.63
C LEU A 175 -3.33 18.91 9.98
N ARG A 176 -3.60 17.71 10.49
CA ARG A 176 -2.54 16.72 10.77
C ARG A 176 -1.79 16.33 9.50
N HIS A 177 -2.49 16.09 8.41
CA HIS A 177 -1.87 15.79 7.11
C HIS A 177 -1.03 16.96 6.60
N LEU A 178 -1.49 18.20 6.74
CA LEU A 178 -0.73 19.38 6.37
C LEU A 178 0.58 19.47 7.17
N VAL A 179 0.50 19.38 8.50
CA VAL A 179 1.68 19.42 9.39
C VAL A 179 2.62 18.25 9.11
N TYR A 180 2.06 17.04 8.87
CA TYR A 180 2.86 15.89 8.47
C TYR A 180 3.68 16.19 7.21
N ASN A 181 3.06 16.76 6.17
CA ASN A 181 3.75 17.07 4.93
C ASN A 181 4.84 18.13 5.15
N ILE A 182 4.55 19.19 5.89
CA ILE A 182 5.53 20.24 6.22
C ILE A 182 6.77 19.63 6.89
N LEU A 183 6.59 18.85 7.96
CA LEU A 183 7.70 18.25 8.70
C LEU A 183 8.43 17.16 7.92
N LYS A 184 7.72 16.43 7.05
CA LYS A 184 8.31 15.37 6.22
C LYS A 184 9.25 15.94 5.15
N PHE A 185 8.85 17.03 4.51
CA PHE A 185 9.65 17.68 3.46
C PHE A 185 10.67 18.67 3.98
N ASP A 186 10.62 19.00 5.27
CA ASP A 186 11.66 19.84 5.90
C ASP A 186 13.00 19.11 5.96
N THR A 187 14.01 19.72 5.33
CA THR A 187 15.40 19.27 5.29
C THR A 187 16.33 20.12 6.15
N SER A 188 15.80 21.17 6.79
CA SER A 188 16.60 22.12 7.59
C SER A 188 17.07 21.54 8.92
N PHE A 189 16.43 20.46 9.38
CA PHE A 189 16.78 19.74 10.60
C PHE A 189 16.72 18.23 10.39
N GLU A 190 17.84 17.56 10.63
CA GLU A 190 17.91 16.09 10.64
C GLU A 190 17.48 15.57 12.01
N GLY A 191 16.33 14.90 12.06
CA GLY A 191 15.76 14.33 13.26
C GLY A 191 14.54 13.47 12.96
N SER A 192 14.15 12.67 13.94
CA SER A 192 12.90 11.89 13.87
C SER A 192 11.69 12.84 13.84
N PHE A 193 10.52 12.32 13.49
CA PHE A 193 9.30 13.11 13.46
C PHE A 193 8.95 13.73 14.83
N PRO A 194 9.02 13.01 15.96
CA PRO A 194 8.89 13.59 17.30
C PRO A 194 9.93 14.67 17.62
N ASP A 195 11.18 14.54 17.15
CA ASP A 195 12.21 15.53 17.36
C ASP A 195 11.88 16.85 16.65
N LYS A 196 11.41 16.77 15.41
CA LYS A 196 10.95 17.93 14.63
C LYS A 196 9.76 18.62 15.31
N GLN A 197 8.78 17.83 15.82
CA GLN A 197 7.67 18.38 16.58
C GLN A 197 8.14 19.11 17.85
N SER A 198 9.02 18.49 18.61
CA SER A 198 9.59 19.09 19.82
C SER A 198 10.37 20.38 19.50
N LYS A 199 11.11 20.39 18.39
CA LYS A 199 11.82 21.59 17.94
C LYS A 199 10.85 22.72 17.57
N CYS A 200 9.74 22.43 16.87
CA CYS A 200 8.70 23.43 16.59
C CYS A 200 8.12 24.05 17.88
N MET A 201 8.04 23.29 18.97
CA MET A 201 7.52 23.79 20.26
C MET A 201 8.53 24.67 21.00
N LEU A 202 9.82 24.46 20.79
CA LEU A 202 10.91 25.13 21.54
C LEU A 202 11.58 26.26 20.75
N ASP A 203 11.45 26.27 19.41
CA ASP A 203 12.12 27.21 18.52
C ASP A 203 11.11 27.84 17.56
N THR A 204 10.68 29.06 17.87
CA THR A 204 9.70 29.81 17.06
C THR A 204 10.24 30.15 15.66
N ALA A 205 11.55 30.37 15.50
CA ALA A 205 12.13 30.65 14.20
C ALA A 205 12.08 29.42 13.29
N TYR A 206 12.29 28.22 13.85
CA TYR A 206 12.10 26.97 13.11
C TYR A 206 10.65 26.73 12.73
N LEU A 207 9.70 27.01 13.62
CA LEU A 207 8.28 26.92 13.35
C LEU A 207 7.86 27.87 12.21
N ASP A 208 8.27 29.13 12.28
CA ASP A 208 7.97 30.14 11.25
C ASP A 208 8.54 29.75 9.90
N MET A 209 9.78 29.27 9.85
CA MET A 209 10.40 28.81 8.61
C MET A 209 9.62 27.65 7.99
N GLY A 210 9.18 26.66 8.78
CA GLY A 210 8.37 25.55 8.31
C GLY A 210 7.01 26.01 7.74
N LEU A 211 6.35 26.96 8.41
CA LEU A 211 5.08 27.51 7.95
C LEU A 211 5.24 28.32 6.65
N PHE A 212 6.25 29.18 6.55
CA PHE A 212 6.47 29.97 5.34
C PHE A 212 6.88 29.14 4.14
N SER A 213 7.71 28.09 4.33
CA SER A 213 8.12 27.20 3.23
C SER A 213 6.97 26.39 2.65
N ALA A 214 5.90 26.17 3.40
CA ALA A 214 4.73 25.43 2.94
C ALA A 214 3.81 26.24 2.00
N PHE A 215 3.96 27.57 1.97
CA PHE A 215 3.13 28.48 1.18
C PHE A 215 3.93 29.24 0.10
N SER A 216 5.20 28.91 -0.10
CA SER A 216 6.07 29.41 -1.18
C SER A 216 6.11 28.42 -2.34
#